data_c475f97dd2753e6ee1632a4fdd201d16
#
_entry.id   c475f97dd2753e6ee1632a4fdd201d16
#
_cell.length_a   1.000
_cell.length_b   1.000
_cell.length_c   1.000
_cell.angle_alpha   90.00
_cell.angle_beta   90.00
_cell.angle_gamma   90.00
#
_symmetry.space_group_name_H-M   'P 1'
#
loop_
_entity.id
_entity.type
_entity.pdbx_description
1 polymer ?
#
loop_
_entity_poly.entity_id
_entity_poly.type
_entity_poly.pdbx_seq_one_letter_code
_entity_poly.pdbx_strand_id
1 'polypeptide(L)'
;MVAASFPPIQEILMSQVTLAGNPIKVGGTFPAKGSKALAFTLTTGELGEATLATYAGKRKVLNIFPSVDTGVCAASVRHFNQDAGKLANTVVLCISADLPFAQARFCGAEGLSNVVMLSSFRNPEFRTAYGVNIENGPLAGLCARGVVVLDENDQVLHSQLVSEIKDEPDYAAALAAL
;
A
#
# COMPACT_ATOMS: atom_id res chain seq x y z
N MET A 1 28.18 -22.52 -38.55
CA MET A 1 27.72 -22.57 -37.17
C MET A 1 27.38 -21.15 -36.76
N VAL A 2 26.09 -20.83 -36.65
CA VAL A 2 25.63 -19.51 -36.22
C VAL A 2 25.33 -19.63 -34.74
N ALA A 3 26.11 -18.92 -33.93
CA ALA A 3 25.89 -18.85 -32.48
C ALA A 3 24.62 -18.04 -32.23
N ALA A 4 23.59 -18.67 -31.64
CA ALA A 4 22.39 -17.98 -31.17
C ALA A 4 22.78 -17.14 -29.97
N SER A 5 22.76 -15.83 -30.14
CA SER A 5 22.88 -14.86 -29.06
C SER A 5 21.57 -14.87 -28.27
N PHE A 6 21.57 -15.42 -27.07
CA PHE A 6 20.47 -15.24 -26.13
C PHE A 6 20.52 -13.79 -25.60
N PRO A 7 19.37 -13.10 -25.56
CA PRO A 7 19.34 -11.78 -24.90
C PRO A 7 19.69 -11.92 -23.41
N PRO A 8 20.33 -10.91 -22.80
CA PRO A 8 20.68 -10.94 -21.39
C PRO A 8 19.40 -11.10 -20.57
N ILE A 9 19.43 -12.03 -19.62
CA ILE A 9 18.38 -12.17 -18.59
C ILE A 9 18.34 -10.83 -17.88
N GLN A 10 17.26 -10.10 -18.12
CA GLN A 10 16.98 -8.87 -17.42
C GLN A 10 16.81 -9.27 -15.95
N GLU A 11 17.83 -9.01 -15.12
CA GLU A 11 17.70 -9.10 -13.67
C GLU A 11 16.50 -8.24 -13.28
N ILE A 12 15.39 -8.91 -12.96
CA ILE A 12 14.27 -8.28 -12.30
C ILE A 12 14.86 -7.79 -10.99
N LEU A 13 15.05 -6.48 -10.86
CA LEU A 13 15.44 -5.84 -9.62
C LEU A 13 14.32 -6.15 -8.60
N MET A 14 14.46 -7.25 -7.90
CA MET A 14 13.63 -7.56 -6.75
C MET A 14 13.97 -6.51 -5.70
N SER A 15 13.03 -5.63 -5.40
CA SER A 15 13.15 -4.67 -4.32
C SER A 15 13.48 -5.45 -3.05
N GLN A 16 14.68 -5.28 -2.51
CA GLN A 16 15.07 -5.95 -1.28
C GLN A 16 14.34 -5.30 -0.12
N VAL A 17 13.30 -5.96 0.35
CA VAL A 17 12.61 -5.60 1.58
C VAL A 17 13.14 -6.48 2.70
N THR A 18 13.34 -5.89 3.89
CA THR A 18 13.82 -6.62 5.07
C THR A 18 12.82 -6.53 6.21
N LEU A 19 12.87 -7.51 7.09
CA LEU A 19 12.20 -7.51 8.39
C LEU A 19 13.24 -7.70 9.48
N ALA A 20 13.49 -6.66 10.28
CA ALA A 20 14.55 -6.63 11.29
C ALA A 20 15.93 -7.00 10.69
N GLY A 21 16.23 -6.46 9.51
CA GLY A 21 17.47 -6.70 8.77
C GLY A 21 17.52 -8.03 8.00
N ASN A 22 16.52 -8.91 8.14
CA ASN A 22 16.48 -10.17 7.40
C ASN A 22 15.73 -10.01 6.08
N PRO A 23 16.33 -10.40 4.94
CA PRO A 23 15.67 -10.30 3.63
C PRO A 23 14.36 -11.08 3.58
N ILE A 24 13.32 -10.47 3.03
CA ILE A 24 12.05 -11.13 2.73
C ILE A 24 11.72 -10.98 1.25
N LYS A 25 11.02 -11.98 0.72
CA LYS A 25 10.58 -11.98 -0.66
C LYS A 25 9.21 -11.31 -0.76
N VAL A 26 9.12 -10.31 -1.63
CA VAL A 26 7.87 -9.60 -1.94
C VAL A 26 7.53 -9.83 -3.40
N GLY A 27 6.36 -10.41 -3.66
CA GLY A 27 5.88 -10.73 -5.00
C GLY A 27 5.17 -9.57 -5.68
N GLY A 28 5.25 -9.57 -7.01
CA GLY A 28 4.66 -8.54 -7.87
C GLY A 28 5.59 -7.35 -8.11
N THR A 29 5.04 -6.30 -8.73
CA THR A 29 5.77 -5.08 -9.06
C THR A 29 5.09 -3.88 -8.41
N PHE A 30 5.82 -3.16 -7.54
CA PHE A 30 5.29 -1.96 -6.88
C PHE A 30 5.08 -0.83 -7.91
N PRO A 31 3.98 -0.06 -7.83
CA PRO A 31 3.67 0.97 -8.82
C PRO A 31 4.80 1.99 -8.97
N ALA A 32 5.21 2.27 -10.20
CA ALA A 32 6.26 3.24 -10.47
C ALA A 32 5.68 4.66 -10.60
N LYS A 33 6.44 5.66 -10.14
CA LYS A 33 6.10 7.07 -10.37
C LYS A 33 5.94 7.35 -11.86
N GLY A 34 4.88 8.06 -12.23
CA GLY A 34 4.53 8.37 -13.62
C GLY A 34 3.71 7.30 -14.32
N SER A 35 3.54 6.11 -13.73
CA SER A 35 2.64 5.08 -14.28
C SER A 35 1.19 5.34 -13.87
N LYS A 36 0.26 4.69 -14.56
CA LYS A 36 -1.14 4.65 -14.14
C LYS A 36 -1.34 3.55 -13.09
N ALA A 37 -2.08 3.84 -12.02
CA ALA A 37 -2.40 2.87 -11.01
C ALA A 37 -3.24 1.73 -11.59
N LEU A 38 -2.96 0.50 -11.14
CA LEU A 38 -3.78 -0.65 -11.50
C LEU A 38 -5.12 -0.60 -10.78
N ALA A 39 -6.18 -1.01 -11.46
CA ALA A 39 -7.49 -1.15 -10.84
C ALA A 39 -7.44 -2.19 -9.71
N PHE A 40 -8.19 -1.93 -8.67
CA PHE A 40 -8.39 -2.88 -7.57
C PHE A 40 -9.85 -2.92 -7.13
N THR A 41 -10.21 -3.99 -6.44
CA THR A 41 -11.42 -4.10 -5.64
C THR A 41 -11.00 -4.49 -4.23
N LEU A 42 -11.42 -3.75 -3.22
CA LEU A 42 -11.11 -4.00 -1.81
C LEU A 42 -12.39 -3.93 -0.97
N THR A 43 -12.36 -4.51 0.21
CA THR A 43 -13.54 -4.60 1.08
C THR A 43 -13.56 -3.44 2.07
N THR A 44 -14.71 -2.75 2.16
CA THR A 44 -14.96 -1.66 3.13
C THR A 44 -15.34 -2.20 4.52
N GLY A 45 -15.41 -1.29 5.50
CA GLY A 45 -15.85 -1.61 6.86
C GLY A 45 -17.28 -2.16 6.95
N GLU A 46 -18.16 -1.78 6.01
CA GLU A 46 -19.53 -2.26 5.89
C GLU A 46 -19.64 -3.55 5.05
N LEU A 47 -18.51 -4.19 4.73
CA LEU A 47 -18.41 -5.39 3.90
C LEU A 47 -18.82 -5.19 2.43
N GLY A 48 -18.94 -3.95 1.98
CA GLY A 48 -19.10 -3.58 0.58
C GLY A 48 -17.76 -3.55 -0.17
N GLU A 49 -17.78 -3.11 -1.40
CA GLU A 49 -16.62 -3.01 -2.27
C GLU A 49 -16.25 -1.55 -2.54
N ALA A 50 -14.95 -1.28 -2.59
CA ALA A 50 -14.38 -0.02 -3.03
C ALA A 50 -13.35 -0.26 -4.13
N THR A 51 -13.36 0.62 -5.14
CA THR A 51 -12.45 0.61 -6.28
C THR A 51 -11.83 2.01 -6.43
N LEU A 52 -10.91 2.19 -7.37
CA LEU A 52 -10.44 3.54 -7.73
C LEU A 52 -11.61 4.45 -8.18
N ALA A 53 -12.58 3.89 -8.91
CA ALA A 53 -13.76 4.64 -9.37
C ALA A 53 -14.66 5.13 -8.22
N THR A 54 -14.66 4.46 -7.07
CA THR A 54 -15.35 4.93 -5.86
C THR A 54 -14.87 6.32 -5.43
N TYR A 55 -13.61 6.63 -5.72
CA TYR A 55 -12.96 7.91 -5.37
C TYR A 55 -12.58 8.74 -6.61
N ALA A 56 -13.32 8.57 -7.69
CA ALA A 56 -13.08 9.30 -8.94
C ALA A 56 -13.02 10.83 -8.73
N GLY A 57 -12.09 11.49 -9.40
CA GLY A 57 -11.90 12.94 -9.32
C GLY A 57 -11.20 13.42 -8.05
N LYS A 58 -10.81 12.52 -7.14
CA LYS A 58 -10.02 12.86 -5.95
C LYS A 58 -8.58 12.37 -6.10
N ARG A 59 -7.66 13.09 -5.48
CA ARG A 59 -6.31 12.58 -5.23
C ARG A 59 -6.39 11.51 -4.15
N LYS A 60 -5.51 10.52 -4.21
CA LYS A 60 -5.55 9.36 -3.31
C LYS A 60 -4.18 9.11 -2.71
N VAL A 61 -4.13 8.91 -1.41
CA VAL A 61 -2.95 8.39 -0.72
C VAL A 61 -3.26 6.95 -0.34
N LEU A 62 -2.52 5.99 -0.92
CA LEU A 62 -2.61 4.58 -0.56
C LEU A 62 -1.54 4.31 0.50
N ASN A 63 -1.94 4.14 1.75
CA ASN A 63 -1.08 3.72 2.85
C ASN A 63 -1.26 2.23 3.05
N ILE A 64 -0.30 1.44 2.55
CA ILE A 64 -0.35 -0.03 2.55
C ILE A 64 0.59 -0.55 3.64
N PHE A 65 0.14 -1.49 4.47
CA PHE A 65 0.91 -1.98 5.60
C PHE A 65 0.49 -3.40 6.03
N PRO A 66 1.33 -4.11 6.82
CA PRO A 66 1.04 -5.47 7.27
C PRO A 66 -0.22 -5.62 8.12
N SER A 67 -0.37 -4.90 9.22
CA SER A 67 -1.51 -5.01 10.12
C SER A 67 -1.66 -3.82 11.06
N VAL A 68 -2.90 -3.38 11.32
CA VAL A 68 -3.23 -2.36 12.33
C VAL A 68 -2.81 -2.76 13.74
N ASP A 69 -2.63 -4.02 14.01
CA ASP A 69 -2.23 -4.55 15.32
C ASP A 69 -0.70 -4.55 15.54
N THR A 70 0.09 -3.91 14.65
CA THR A 70 1.52 -3.66 14.84
C THR A 70 1.81 -2.18 15.06
N GLY A 71 2.79 -1.87 15.93
CA GLY A 71 3.03 -0.49 16.40
C GLY A 71 3.30 0.52 15.29
N VAL A 72 4.18 0.19 14.33
CA VAL A 72 4.52 1.09 13.21
C VAL A 72 3.35 1.29 12.25
N CYS A 73 2.57 0.25 11.99
CA CYS A 73 1.38 0.36 11.15
C CYS A 73 0.32 1.26 11.80
N ALA A 74 0.05 1.06 13.08
CA ALA A 74 -0.84 1.92 13.86
C ALA A 74 -0.38 3.37 13.84
N ALA A 75 0.94 3.63 14.01
CA ALA A 75 1.52 4.95 13.92
C ALA A 75 1.30 5.60 12.56
N SER A 76 1.48 4.85 11.46
CA SER A 76 1.25 5.38 10.10
C SER A 76 -0.20 5.78 9.85
N VAL A 77 -1.17 4.99 10.33
CA VAL A 77 -2.59 5.33 10.21
C VAL A 77 -2.93 6.59 10.99
N ARG A 78 -2.42 6.72 12.24
CA ARG A 78 -2.61 7.93 13.05
C ARG A 78 -2.01 9.16 12.38
N HIS A 79 -0.79 9.04 11.84
CA HIS A 79 -0.10 10.14 11.17
C HIS A 79 -0.91 10.65 9.97
N PHE A 80 -1.29 9.77 9.07
CA PHE A 80 -2.10 10.15 7.92
C PHE A 80 -3.49 10.66 8.30
N ASN A 81 -4.09 10.14 9.37
CA ASN A 81 -5.38 10.64 9.86
C ASN A 81 -5.31 12.09 10.31
N GLN A 82 -4.21 12.50 10.97
CA GLN A 82 -4.00 13.89 11.39
C GLN A 82 -3.89 14.85 10.21
N ASP A 83 -3.24 14.42 9.13
CA ASP A 83 -3.03 15.25 7.95
C ASP A 83 -4.20 15.20 6.98
N ALA A 84 -4.89 14.08 6.87
CA ALA A 84 -5.99 13.87 5.92
C ALA A 84 -7.10 14.93 6.03
N GLY A 85 -7.42 15.38 7.23
CA GLY A 85 -8.41 16.43 7.47
C GLY A 85 -8.02 17.81 6.94
N LYS A 86 -6.76 18.04 6.60
CA LYS A 86 -6.22 19.29 6.06
C LYS A 86 -6.02 19.27 4.54
N LEU A 87 -6.13 18.08 3.92
CA LEU A 87 -5.85 17.89 2.51
C LEU A 87 -7.09 18.17 1.65
N ALA A 88 -6.98 19.15 0.77
CA ALA A 88 -8.06 19.46 -0.17
C ALA A 88 -8.18 18.36 -1.24
N ASN A 89 -9.44 17.98 -1.58
CA ASN A 89 -9.75 17.02 -2.63
C ASN A 89 -8.93 15.73 -2.60
N THR A 90 -8.66 15.21 -1.40
CA THR A 90 -7.80 14.05 -1.19
C THR A 90 -8.48 13.06 -0.26
N VAL A 91 -8.36 11.76 -0.58
CA VAL A 91 -8.77 10.66 0.30
C VAL A 91 -7.54 9.83 0.67
N VAL A 92 -7.44 9.45 1.93
CA VAL A 92 -6.41 8.53 2.42
C VAL A 92 -7.02 7.15 2.58
N LEU A 93 -6.50 6.18 1.84
CA LEU A 93 -6.91 4.78 1.85
C LEU A 93 -5.86 3.97 2.59
N CYS A 94 -6.20 3.47 3.76
CA CYS A 94 -5.35 2.60 4.58
C CYS A 94 -5.67 1.14 4.29
N ILE A 95 -4.72 0.41 3.71
CA ILE A 95 -4.94 -0.91 3.11
C ILE A 95 -4.10 -1.96 3.82
N SER A 96 -4.73 -3.03 4.27
CA SER A 96 -4.06 -4.20 4.86
C SER A 96 -4.84 -5.49 4.60
N ALA A 97 -4.26 -6.63 4.98
CA ALA A 97 -4.94 -7.92 4.95
C ALA A 97 -5.80 -8.19 6.20
N ASP A 98 -5.82 -7.26 7.15
CA ASP A 98 -6.71 -7.36 8.32
C ASP A 98 -8.16 -7.51 7.90
N LEU A 99 -8.95 -8.21 8.71
CA LEU A 99 -10.40 -8.24 8.51
C LEU A 99 -11.00 -6.84 8.72
N PRO A 100 -12.07 -6.46 7.99
CA PRO A 100 -12.74 -5.18 8.16
C PRO A 100 -13.18 -4.92 9.61
N PHE A 101 -13.51 -5.96 10.36
CA PHE A 101 -13.87 -5.87 11.78
C PHE A 101 -12.71 -5.41 12.67
N ALA A 102 -11.51 -5.92 12.42
CA ALA A 102 -10.30 -5.51 13.14
C ALA A 102 -9.94 -4.05 12.81
N GLN A 103 -10.03 -3.67 11.55
CA GLN A 103 -9.81 -2.29 11.10
C GLN A 103 -10.81 -1.32 11.74
N ALA A 104 -12.10 -1.68 11.76
CA ALA A 104 -13.14 -0.87 12.38
C ALA A 104 -12.94 -0.73 13.90
N ARG A 105 -12.60 -1.83 14.59
CA ARG A 105 -12.26 -1.81 16.02
C ARG A 105 -11.09 -0.87 16.31
N PHE A 106 -10.02 -0.94 15.50
CA PHE A 106 -8.85 -0.07 15.65
C PHE A 106 -9.23 1.41 15.49
N CYS A 107 -9.89 1.78 14.40
CA CYS A 107 -10.30 3.16 14.17
C CYS A 107 -11.26 3.68 15.24
N GLY A 108 -12.20 2.84 15.69
CA GLY A 108 -13.13 3.22 16.78
C GLY A 108 -12.41 3.44 18.10
N ALA A 109 -11.48 2.57 18.48
CA ALA A 109 -10.70 2.70 19.71
C ALA A 109 -9.77 3.92 19.70
N GLU A 110 -9.24 4.29 18.53
CA GLU A 110 -8.29 5.40 18.36
C GLU A 110 -8.96 6.72 17.96
N GLY A 111 -10.27 6.72 17.70
CA GLY A 111 -11.01 7.92 17.27
C GLY A 111 -10.59 8.44 15.89
N LEU A 112 -10.21 7.55 14.95
CA LEU A 112 -9.71 7.91 13.61
C LEU A 112 -10.87 7.94 12.62
N SER A 113 -11.21 9.12 12.10
CA SER A 113 -12.36 9.34 11.20
C SER A 113 -12.00 9.97 9.85
N ASN A 114 -10.73 10.37 9.64
CA ASN A 114 -10.30 11.07 8.43
C ASN A 114 -9.67 10.14 7.39
N VAL A 115 -9.53 8.86 7.69
CA VAL A 115 -9.01 7.83 6.78
C VAL A 115 -10.08 6.81 6.45
N VAL A 116 -9.94 6.18 5.29
CA VAL A 116 -10.78 5.05 4.85
C VAL A 116 -9.99 3.77 5.00
N MET A 117 -10.50 2.83 5.76
CA MET A 117 -9.89 1.51 5.91
C MET A 117 -10.42 0.55 4.84
N LEU A 118 -9.52 -0.11 4.14
CA LEU A 118 -9.84 -1.10 3.12
C LEU A 118 -9.10 -2.40 3.37
N SER A 119 -9.80 -3.51 3.24
CA SER A 119 -9.25 -4.84 3.47
C SER A 119 -9.06 -5.61 2.16
N SER A 120 -7.90 -6.25 2.03
CA SER A 120 -7.60 -7.15 0.90
C SER A 120 -7.94 -8.62 1.18
N PHE A 121 -8.67 -8.94 2.26
CA PHE A 121 -8.90 -10.33 2.66
C PHE A 121 -9.71 -11.14 1.64
N ARG A 122 -10.67 -10.52 0.93
CA ARG A 122 -11.42 -11.15 -0.17
C ARG A 122 -10.70 -11.13 -1.50
N ASN A 123 -9.79 -10.18 -1.68
CA ASN A 123 -9.10 -9.89 -2.94
C ASN A 123 -7.58 -9.97 -2.75
N PRO A 124 -7.04 -11.17 -2.43
CA PRO A 124 -5.61 -11.33 -2.15
C PRO A 124 -4.73 -11.02 -3.36
N GLU A 125 -5.26 -11.05 -4.58
CA GLU A 125 -4.60 -10.65 -5.82
C GLU A 125 -4.14 -9.19 -5.81
N PHE A 126 -4.77 -8.32 -5.03
CA PHE A 126 -4.33 -6.94 -4.84
C PHE A 126 -2.86 -6.89 -4.40
N ARG A 127 -2.46 -7.76 -3.48
CA ARG A 127 -1.10 -7.76 -2.93
C ARG A 127 -0.05 -8.02 -4.00
N THR A 128 -0.31 -8.96 -4.90
CA THR A 128 0.59 -9.26 -6.04
C THR A 128 0.52 -8.16 -7.09
N ALA A 129 -0.66 -7.67 -7.42
CA ALA A 129 -0.84 -6.61 -8.42
C ALA A 129 -0.10 -5.32 -8.01
N TYR A 130 -0.10 -4.98 -6.73
CA TYR A 130 0.58 -3.80 -6.18
C TYR A 130 2.00 -4.07 -5.67
N GLY A 131 2.53 -5.28 -5.89
CA GLY A 131 3.91 -5.59 -5.52
C GLY A 131 4.19 -5.53 -4.03
N VAL A 132 3.21 -5.90 -3.20
CA VAL A 132 3.30 -5.87 -1.73
C VAL A 132 3.03 -7.23 -1.09
N ASN A 133 2.96 -8.31 -1.87
CA ASN A 133 2.69 -9.63 -1.32
C ASN A 133 3.93 -10.22 -0.64
N ILE A 134 3.94 -10.31 0.67
CA ILE A 134 5.02 -10.99 1.41
C ILE A 134 4.87 -12.51 1.20
N GLU A 135 5.88 -13.13 0.60
CA GLU A 135 5.83 -14.55 0.19
C GLU A 135 6.51 -15.50 1.17
N ASN A 136 7.37 -15.00 2.04
CA ASN A 136 8.09 -15.83 3.01
C ASN A 136 8.25 -15.13 4.36
N GLY A 137 8.77 -15.88 5.34
CA GLY A 137 9.00 -15.39 6.68
C GLY A 137 7.73 -15.33 7.55
N PRO A 138 7.82 -14.76 8.75
CA PRO A 138 6.70 -14.77 9.71
C PRO A 138 5.51 -13.89 9.30
N LEU A 139 5.71 -12.96 8.35
CA LEU A 139 4.66 -12.08 7.83
C LEU A 139 4.12 -12.53 6.46
N ALA A 140 4.43 -13.76 6.02
CA ALA A 140 3.94 -14.29 4.75
C ALA A 140 2.40 -14.21 4.67
N GLY A 141 1.87 -13.74 3.52
CA GLY A 141 0.45 -13.52 3.33
C GLY A 141 -0.06 -12.13 3.73
N LEU A 142 0.77 -11.30 4.37
CA LEU A 142 0.47 -9.91 4.66
C LEU A 142 1.00 -8.98 3.56
N CYS A 143 0.62 -7.70 3.64
CA CYS A 143 1.18 -6.66 2.79
C CYS A 143 2.54 -6.17 3.31
N ALA A 144 3.49 -5.95 2.41
CA ALA A 144 4.66 -5.11 2.70
C ALA A 144 4.23 -3.66 2.93
N ARG A 145 5.12 -2.84 3.50
CA ARG A 145 4.82 -1.43 3.74
C ARG A 145 5.14 -0.59 2.52
N GLY A 146 4.17 0.18 2.07
CA GLY A 146 4.36 1.11 0.97
C GLY A 146 3.36 2.26 0.96
N VAL A 147 3.76 3.36 0.34
CA VAL A 147 2.89 4.52 0.12
C VAL A 147 2.89 4.87 -1.36
N VAL A 148 1.70 5.03 -1.92
CA VAL A 148 1.49 5.47 -3.30
C VAL A 148 0.56 6.67 -3.27
N VAL A 149 0.94 7.77 -3.93
CA VAL A 149 0.09 8.94 -4.09
C VAL A 149 -0.35 9.04 -5.53
N LEU A 150 -1.66 9.19 -5.75
CA LEU A 150 -2.29 9.29 -7.06
C LEU A 150 -2.93 10.67 -7.24
N ASP A 151 -2.85 11.19 -8.46
CA ASP A 151 -3.62 12.36 -8.87
C ASP A 151 -5.10 12.01 -9.12
N GLU A 152 -5.88 12.98 -9.57
CA GLU A 152 -7.32 12.85 -9.88
C GLU A 152 -7.60 11.85 -11.03
N ASN A 153 -6.59 11.57 -11.86
CA ASN A 153 -6.65 10.65 -13.00
C ASN A 153 -5.98 9.30 -12.72
N ASP A 154 -5.67 9.01 -11.45
CA ASP A 154 -5.00 7.79 -11.01
C ASP A 154 -3.56 7.62 -11.55
N GLN A 155 -2.89 8.72 -11.89
CA GLN A 155 -1.46 8.72 -12.19
C GLN A 155 -0.65 8.73 -10.90
N VAL A 156 0.42 7.95 -10.85
CA VAL A 156 1.29 7.83 -9.66
C VAL A 156 2.21 9.06 -9.58
N LEU A 157 1.97 9.91 -8.58
CA LEU A 157 2.77 11.09 -8.25
C LEU A 157 3.96 10.77 -7.34
N HIS A 158 3.76 9.84 -6.40
CA HIS A 158 4.76 9.38 -5.45
C HIS A 158 4.63 7.88 -5.24
N SER A 159 5.77 7.22 -5.06
CA SER A 159 5.85 5.78 -4.87
C SER A 159 7.01 5.44 -3.95
N GLN A 160 6.72 4.81 -2.81
CA GLN A 160 7.72 4.33 -1.87
C GLN A 160 7.33 2.94 -1.36
N LEU A 161 8.10 1.92 -1.74
CA LEU A 161 8.13 0.64 -1.03
C LEU A 161 9.19 0.74 0.06
N VAL A 162 8.79 0.65 1.33
CA VAL A 162 9.70 0.84 2.46
C VAL A 162 10.62 -0.37 2.58
N SER A 163 11.94 -0.14 2.56
CA SER A 163 12.95 -1.20 2.52
C SER A 163 13.05 -2.02 3.80
N GLU A 164 12.74 -1.45 4.96
CA GLU A 164 12.65 -2.17 6.24
C GLU A 164 11.21 -2.06 6.77
N ILE A 165 10.51 -3.18 6.93
CA ILE A 165 9.09 -3.20 7.32
C ILE A 165 8.85 -2.52 8.68
N LYS A 166 9.84 -2.52 9.56
CA LYS A 166 9.75 -1.88 10.88
C LYS A 166 9.92 -0.36 10.83
N ASP A 167 10.33 0.20 9.71
CA ASP A 167 10.47 1.64 9.56
C ASP A 167 9.17 2.29 9.11
N GLU A 168 8.96 3.55 9.52
CA GLU A 168 7.88 4.37 9.01
C GLU A 168 8.16 4.83 7.57
N PRO A 169 7.11 5.10 6.76
CA PRO A 169 7.29 5.69 5.44
C PRO A 169 7.72 7.16 5.56
N ASP A 170 8.21 7.74 4.45
CA ASP A 170 8.47 9.19 4.36
C ASP A 170 7.14 9.95 4.11
N TYR A 171 6.49 10.33 5.20
CA TYR A 171 5.24 11.07 5.17
C TYR A 171 5.37 12.42 4.47
N ALA A 172 6.48 13.13 4.71
CA ALA A 172 6.69 14.45 4.14
C ALA A 172 6.83 14.38 2.61
N ALA A 173 7.57 13.40 2.08
CA ALA A 173 7.69 13.19 0.65
C ALA A 173 6.35 12.80 0.00
N ALA A 174 5.57 11.95 0.66
CA ALA A 174 4.24 11.57 0.18
C ALA A 174 3.29 12.78 0.12
N LEU A 175 3.23 13.58 1.17
CA LEU A 175 2.34 14.75 1.24
C LEU A 175 2.80 15.89 0.31
N ALA A 176 4.09 16.05 0.10
CA ALA A 176 4.63 17.04 -0.84
C ALA A 176 4.31 16.73 -2.32
N ALA A 177 3.89 15.52 -2.63
CA ALA A 177 3.50 15.11 -3.98
C ALA A 177 2.03 15.48 -4.34
N LEU A 178 1.24 15.91 -3.34
CA LEU A 178 -0.19 16.28 -3.51
C LEU A 178 -0.40 17.67 -4.11
#